data_83d642354e5b29ece7febf6f3259f113
#
_entry.id   83d642354e5b29ece7febf6f3259f113
#
_cell.length_a   1.000
_cell.length_b   1.000
_cell.length_c   1.000
_cell.angle_alpha   90.00
_cell.angle_beta   90.00
_cell.angle_gamma   90.00
#
_symmetry.space_group_name_H-M   'P 1'
#
loop_
_entity.id
_entity.type
_entity.pdbx_description
1 polymer ?
#
loop_
_entity_poly.entity_id
_entity_poly.type
_entity_poly.pdbx_seq_one_letter_code
_entity_poly.pdbx_strand_id
1 'polypeptide(L)'
;IPAPVVPTGFAFAELVTADAEPLTGLLGALGFARTARHRSKPVDLWQQGEARILVNTGAVVRRDGAQLAAVGLESPDPGGAAGRAEALLAPVLPRRRAPEDAPLDAVAAPDGTELFFCGAGRDARHGDWRADFEDVGQPPATPGVRRIDHLALTQPWHHFDEAVLFHRSVLGLDAEDSIDVADPYGLQRSRAVSNPDGTVRIALTVGAAPTDDTVHAQHIAFATDDVVAAARRFRDAGAPLLPIPANYYDDLAARYEFADGELETYRELGILYDRDEAGGSLRHCYTRTVGRVFFELLQRDGGHRGYGARNAPVRLAAQHAVRTASALGGG
;
A
#
# COMPACT_ATOMS: atom_id res chain seq x y z
N ILE A 1 -12.82 -28.82 0.75
CA ILE A 1 -12.47 -27.38 0.83
C ILE A 1 -13.00 -26.71 -0.43
N PRO A 2 -13.79 -25.63 -0.34
CA PRO A 2 -14.26 -24.88 -1.50
C PRO A 2 -13.11 -24.42 -2.40
N ALA A 3 -13.37 -24.21 -3.70
CA ALA A 3 -12.36 -23.62 -4.60
C ALA A 3 -11.98 -22.19 -4.15
N PRO A 4 -10.75 -21.72 -4.44
CA PRO A 4 -10.37 -20.35 -4.12
C PRO A 4 -11.18 -19.36 -4.95
N VAL A 5 -11.61 -18.28 -4.30
CA VAL A 5 -12.21 -17.12 -4.94
C VAL A 5 -11.13 -16.03 -5.01
N VAL A 6 -10.53 -15.88 -6.18
CA VAL A 6 -9.41 -14.95 -6.38
C VAL A 6 -9.95 -13.52 -6.40
N PRO A 7 -9.42 -12.61 -5.58
CA PRO A 7 -9.83 -11.21 -5.59
C PRO A 7 -9.44 -10.53 -6.90
N THR A 8 -10.25 -9.56 -7.34
CA THR A 8 -10.11 -8.86 -8.62
C THR A 8 -9.56 -7.44 -8.50
N GLY A 9 -9.43 -6.91 -7.29
CA GLY A 9 -8.94 -5.56 -7.05
C GLY A 9 -8.88 -5.22 -5.57
N PHE A 10 -8.40 -4.01 -5.28
CA PHE A 10 -8.46 -3.41 -3.95
C PHE A 10 -9.68 -2.50 -3.86
N ALA A 11 -10.59 -2.81 -2.96
CA ALA A 11 -11.74 -1.95 -2.66
C ALA A 11 -11.29 -0.71 -1.88
N PHE A 12 -10.46 -0.91 -0.86
CA PHE A 12 -9.87 0.14 -0.03
C PHE A 12 -8.67 -0.39 0.76
N ALA A 13 -7.87 0.54 1.30
CA ALA A 13 -6.94 0.29 2.40
C ALA A 13 -7.37 1.14 3.59
N GLU A 14 -7.42 0.57 4.80
CA GLU A 14 -7.82 1.28 6.01
C GLU A 14 -6.61 1.56 6.88
N LEU A 15 -6.41 2.85 7.17
CA LEU A 15 -5.39 3.35 8.06
C LEU A 15 -6.04 3.77 9.38
N VAL A 16 -5.49 3.27 10.48
CA VAL A 16 -5.92 3.63 11.84
C VAL A 16 -4.90 4.55 12.48
N THR A 17 -5.37 5.57 13.17
CA THR A 17 -4.54 6.54 13.88
C THR A 17 -5.32 7.23 14.98
N ALA A 18 -4.67 7.57 16.09
CA ALA A 18 -5.29 8.39 17.15
C ALA A 18 -5.33 9.87 16.75
N ASP A 19 -4.33 10.34 16.01
CA ASP A 19 -4.25 11.70 15.46
C ASP A 19 -4.27 11.63 13.93
N ALA A 20 -5.36 12.09 13.34
CA ALA A 20 -5.53 12.03 11.88
C ALA A 20 -4.75 13.11 11.11
N GLU A 21 -4.41 14.23 11.74
CA GLU A 21 -3.91 15.42 11.02
C GLU A 21 -2.64 15.17 10.22
N PRO A 22 -1.58 14.51 10.73
CA PRO A 22 -0.39 14.23 9.93
C PRO A 22 -0.70 13.37 8.69
N LEU A 23 -1.59 12.39 8.83
CA LEU A 23 -1.98 11.49 7.76
C LEU A 23 -2.87 12.18 6.72
N THR A 24 -3.90 12.90 7.17
CA THR A 24 -4.85 13.59 6.27
C THR A 24 -4.18 14.78 5.58
N GLY A 25 -3.24 15.45 6.23
CA GLY A 25 -2.39 16.46 5.59
C GLY A 25 -1.56 15.89 4.45
N LEU A 26 -0.96 14.72 4.66
CA LEU A 26 -0.20 14.02 3.61
C LEU A 26 -1.12 13.57 2.46
N LEU A 27 -2.26 12.95 2.75
CA LEU A 27 -3.23 12.54 1.72
C LEU A 27 -3.72 13.74 0.90
N GLY A 28 -4.01 14.88 1.54
CA GLY A 28 -4.38 16.12 0.86
C GLY A 28 -3.26 16.63 -0.06
N ALA A 29 -2.01 16.64 0.40
CA ALA A 29 -0.85 17.03 -0.40
C ALA A 29 -0.62 16.08 -1.60
N LEU A 30 -0.96 14.79 -1.45
CA LEU A 30 -0.95 13.82 -2.54
C LEU A 30 -2.14 13.97 -3.51
N GLY A 31 -3.07 14.88 -3.25
CA GLY A 31 -4.22 15.15 -4.10
C GLY A 31 -5.47 14.31 -3.80
N PHE A 32 -5.50 13.60 -2.68
CA PHE A 32 -6.71 12.92 -2.23
C PHE A 32 -7.70 13.93 -1.64
N ALA A 33 -8.99 13.73 -1.90
CA ALA A 33 -10.06 14.49 -1.30
C ALA A 33 -10.86 13.61 -0.34
N ARG A 34 -11.31 14.20 0.78
CA ARG A 34 -12.28 13.56 1.65
C ARG A 34 -13.65 13.60 0.99
N THR A 35 -14.12 12.47 0.49
CA THR A 35 -15.34 12.38 -0.30
C THR A 35 -16.55 11.94 0.51
N ALA A 36 -16.34 11.16 1.57
CA ALA A 36 -17.44 10.62 2.36
C ALA A 36 -17.02 10.34 3.80
N ARG A 37 -18.02 10.16 4.68
CA ARG A 37 -17.88 9.82 6.07
C ARG A 37 -18.78 8.64 6.41
N HIS A 38 -18.29 7.70 7.21
CA HIS A 38 -19.09 6.57 7.69
C HIS A 38 -20.22 7.05 8.61
N ARG A 39 -21.42 6.49 8.43
CA ARG A 39 -22.62 6.91 9.17
C ARG A 39 -22.57 6.63 10.66
N SER A 40 -21.92 5.54 11.07
CA SER A 40 -21.94 5.05 12.46
C SER A 40 -20.57 5.02 13.14
N LYS A 41 -19.48 5.26 12.40
CA LYS A 41 -18.10 5.14 12.90
C LYS A 41 -17.28 6.38 12.55
N PRO A 42 -16.23 6.71 13.32
CA PRO A 42 -15.32 7.81 13.01
C PRO A 42 -14.31 7.40 11.91
N VAL A 43 -14.84 7.12 10.72
CA VAL A 43 -14.09 6.71 9.54
C VAL A 43 -14.43 7.62 8.38
N ASP A 44 -13.41 8.25 7.82
CA ASP A 44 -13.53 9.10 6.64
C ASP A 44 -12.98 8.37 5.40
N LEU A 45 -13.64 8.53 4.27
CA LEU A 45 -13.17 8.05 2.95
C LEU A 45 -12.41 9.16 2.23
N TRP A 46 -11.15 8.88 1.92
CA TRP A 46 -10.29 9.70 1.10
C TRP A 46 -10.07 9.02 -0.25
N GLN A 47 -10.29 9.74 -1.33
CA GLN A 47 -10.30 9.17 -2.67
C GLN A 47 -9.55 10.03 -3.68
N GLN A 48 -8.85 9.36 -4.60
CA GLN A 48 -8.34 9.93 -5.84
C GLN A 48 -8.40 8.85 -6.93
N GLY A 49 -9.07 9.13 -8.05
CA GLY A 49 -9.35 8.09 -9.04
C GLY A 49 -10.10 6.92 -8.42
N GLU A 50 -9.59 5.72 -8.61
CA GLU A 50 -10.12 4.49 -7.98
C GLU A 50 -9.36 4.11 -6.69
N ALA A 51 -8.35 4.90 -6.29
CA ALA A 51 -7.66 4.70 -5.04
C ALA A 51 -8.51 5.21 -3.87
N ARG A 52 -8.80 4.34 -2.91
CA ARG A 52 -9.64 4.62 -1.74
C ARG A 52 -8.90 4.28 -0.47
N ILE A 53 -8.79 5.27 0.39
CA ILE A 53 -8.14 5.16 1.70
C ILE A 53 -9.18 5.50 2.76
N LEU A 54 -9.40 4.58 3.69
CA LEU A 54 -10.20 4.84 4.87
C LEU A 54 -9.28 5.30 6.00
N VAL A 55 -9.63 6.41 6.63
CA VAL A 55 -8.94 6.92 7.82
C VAL A 55 -9.86 6.74 9.02
N ASN A 56 -9.46 5.85 9.92
CA ASN A 56 -10.23 5.46 11.12
C ASN A 56 -9.54 5.99 12.37
N THR A 57 -10.23 6.86 13.10
CA THR A 57 -9.76 7.44 14.37
C THR A 57 -10.39 6.80 15.61
N GLY A 58 -11.32 5.87 15.43
CA GLY A 58 -12.04 5.21 16.52
C GLY A 58 -11.53 3.82 16.88
N ALA A 59 -10.58 3.29 16.11
CA ALA A 59 -9.99 1.99 16.42
C ALA A 59 -9.00 2.10 17.59
N VAL A 60 -8.87 1.01 18.34
CA VAL A 60 -7.81 0.91 19.36
C VAL A 60 -6.47 0.82 18.64
N VAL A 61 -5.71 1.90 18.71
CA VAL A 61 -4.34 1.92 18.16
C VAL A 61 -3.43 1.24 19.15
N ARG A 62 -2.86 0.11 18.75
CA ARG A 62 -1.94 -0.66 19.61
C ARG A 62 -0.55 -0.05 19.70
N ARG A 63 -0.24 0.90 18.83
CA ARG A 63 1.08 1.54 18.67
C ARG A 63 0.90 2.99 18.23
N ASP A 64 1.85 3.83 18.55
CA ASP A 64 1.80 5.24 18.17
C ASP A 64 1.91 5.43 16.65
N GLY A 65 1.17 6.41 16.14
CA GLY A 65 1.16 6.81 14.75
C GLY A 65 0.22 5.99 13.86
N ALA A 66 0.11 6.42 12.60
CA ALA A 66 -0.76 5.78 11.62
C ALA A 66 -0.27 4.38 11.25
N GLN A 67 -1.20 3.43 11.09
CA GLN A 67 -0.94 2.04 10.75
C GLN A 67 -1.93 1.55 9.70
N LEU A 68 -1.46 0.69 8.79
CA LEU A 68 -2.35 -0.08 7.92
C LEU A 68 -2.95 -1.23 8.73
N ALA A 69 -4.26 -1.20 8.95
CA ALA A 69 -4.96 -2.16 9.79
C ALA A 69 -5.83 -3.14 9.00
N ALA A 70 -6.36 -2.70 7.86
CA ALA A 70 -7.27 -3.51 7.08
C ALA A 70 -7.15 -3.23 5.58
N VAL A 71 -7.56 -4.22 4.80
CA VAL A 71 -7.62 -4.14 3.33
C VAL A 71 -8.97 -4.69 2.88
N GLY A 72 -9.68 -3.91 2.07
CA GLY A 72 -10.84 -4.39 1.33
C GLY A 72 -10.40 -5.01 0.00
N LEU A 73 -10.76 -6.25 -0.22
CA LEU A 73 -10.51 -6.97 -1.46
C LEU A 73 -11.81 -7.08 -2.26
N GLU A 74 -11.82 -6.65 -3.50
CA GLU A 74 -12.95 -6.88 -4.40
C GLU A 74 -13.02 -8.36 -4.73
N SER A 75 -14.16 -8.96 -4.44
CA SER A 75 -14.39 -10.39 -4.64
C SER A 75 -15.60 -10.62 -5.56
N PRO A 76 -15.49 -11.50 -6.56
CA PRO A 76 -16.64 -11.88 -7.39
C PRO A 76 -17.66 -12.70 -6.61
N ASP A 77 -17.26 -13.34 -5.50
CA ASP A 77 -18.11 -14.11 -4.59
C ASP A 77 -17.61 -13.97 -3.14
N PRO A 78 -17.99 -12.88 -2.44
CA PRO A 78 -17.58 -12.65 -1.05
C PRO A 78 -17.95 -13.79 -0.10
N GLY A 79 -19.14 -14.36 -0.25
CA GLY A 79 -19.60 -15.48 0.57
C GLY A 79 -18.78 -16.75 0.36
N GLY A 80 -18.44 -17.05 -0.89
CA GLY A 80 -17.55 -18.17 -1.23
C GLY A 80 -16.13 -17.96 -0.71
N ALA A 81 -15.60 -16.71 -0.78
CA ALA A 81 -14.31 -16.38 -0.22
C ALA A 81 -14.27 -16.56 1.31
N ALA A 82 -15.28 -16.08 2.02
CA ALA A 82 -15.42 -16.25 3.47
C ALA A 82 -15.56 -17.73 3.86
N GLY A 83 -16.42 -18.49 3.14
CA GLY A 83 -16.60 -19.93 3.39
C GLY A 83 -15.33 -20.74 3.15
N ARG A 84 -14.50 -20.36 2.16
CA ARG A 84 -13.19 -20.98 1.98
C ARG A 84 -12.24 -20.67 3.13
N ALA A 85 -12.18 -19.41 3.55
CA ALA A 85 -11.34 -18.99 4.66
C ALA A 85 -11.70 -19.75 5.94
N GLU A 86 -13.00 -19.89 6.24
CA GLU A 86 -13.50 -20.66 7.37
C GLU A 86 -13.12 -22.16 7.26
N ALA A 87 -13.28 -22.75 6.08
CA ALA A 87 -12.91 -24.15 5.83
C ALA A 87 -11.41 -24.42 5.98
N LEU A 88 -10.58 -23.39 5.82
CA LEU A 88 -9.12 -23.41 6.04
C LEU A 88 -8.73 -22.96 7.45
N LEU A 89 -9.70 -22.77 8.34
CA LEU A 89 -9.50 -22.32 9.72
C LEU A 89 -8.82 -20.94 9.85
N ALA A 90 -8.96 -20.09 8.84
CA ALA A 90 -8.54 -18.71 8.97
C ALA A 90 -9.42 -17.99 10.03
N PRO A 91 -8.83 -17.17 10.90
CA PRO A 91 -9.58 -16.50 11.95
C PRO A 91 -10.65 -15.57 11.37
N VAL A 92 -11.93 -15.94 11.50
CA VAL A 92 -13.07 -15.09 11.14
C VAL A 92 -13.23 -14.04 12.23
N LEU A 93 -13.30 -12.77 11.83
CA LEU A 93 -13.36 -11.67 12.76
C LEU A 93 -14.80 -11.31 13.12
N PRO A 94 -15.17 -11.30 14.43
CA PRO A 94 -16.45 -10.79 14.88
C PRO A 94 -16.48 -9.27 14.66
N ARG A 95 -17.45 -8.79 13.88
CA ARG A 95 -17.59 -7.36 13.62
C ARG A 95 -18.60 -6.72 14.54
N ARG A 96 -18.20 -5.58 15.14
CA ARG A 96 -19.16 -4.63 15.72
C ARG A 96 -19.70 -3.79 14.57
N ARG A 97 -20.97 -3.99 14.24
CA ARG A 97 -21.67 -3.19 13.22
C ARG A 97 -23.00 -2.69 13.78
N ALA A 98 -23.42 -1.51 13.32
CA ALA A 98 -24.78 -1.08 13.51
C ALA A 98 -25.73 -1.97 12.68
N PRO A 99 -27.03 -2.07 13.04
CA PRO A 99 -27.98 -2.90 12.28
C PRO A 99 -28.06 -2.55 10.79
N GLU A 100 -27.82 -1.30 10.45
CA GLU A 100 -27.90 -0.75 9.09
C GLU A 100 -26.57 -0.86 8.32
N ASP A 101 -25.46 -1.20 8.98
CA ASP A 101 -24.16 -1.31 8.32
C ASP A 101 -24.12 -2.52 7.38
N ALA A 102 -23.44 -2.37 6.26
CA ALA A 102 -23.26 -3.43 5.28
C ALA A 102 -22.66 -4.69 5.89
N PRO A 103 -23.19 -5.89 5.57
CA PRO A 103 -22.60 -7.14 6.00
C PRO A 103 -21.32 -7.41 5.20
N LEU A 104 -20.17 -7.18 5.80
CA LEU A 104 -18.86 -7.51 5.23
C LEU A 104 -18.21 -8.59 6.08
N ASP A 105 -17.84 -9.69 5.45
CA ASP A 105 -17.06 -10.72 6.09
C ASP A 105 -15.59 -10.32 6.12
N ALA A 106 -14.92 -10.62 7.22
CA ALA A 106 -13.52 -10.31 7.42
C ALA A 106 -12.79 -11.47 8.08
N VAL A 107 -11.54 -11.65 7.69
CA VAL A 107 -10.61 -12.63 8.29
C VAL A 107 -9.31 -11.93 8.67
N ALA A 108 -8.61 -12.46 9.67
CA ALA A 108 -7.28 -11.98 10.02
C ALA A 108 -6.22 -12.72 9.23
N ALA A 109 -5.32 -11.97 8.58
CA ALA A 109 -4.07 -12.52 8.08
C ALA A 109 -3.08 -12.78 9.24
N PRO A 110 -2.03 -13.58 9.02
CA PRO A 110 -1.07 -13.94 10.08
C PRO A 110 -0.39 -12.76 10.77
N ASP A 111 -0.23 -11.63 10.07
CA ASP A 111 0.33 -10.38 10.63
C ASP A 111 -0.70 -9.53 11.41
N GLY A 112 -1.94 -9.98 11.47
CA GLY A 112 -3.05 -9.27 12.11
C GLY A 112 -3.79 -8.29 11.20
N THR A 113 -3.38 -8.14 9.94
CA THR A 113 -4.13 -7.33 8.96
C THR A 113 -5.51 -7.94 8.74
N GLU A 114 -6.55 -7.14 8.86
CA GLU A 114 -7.92 -7.56 8.58
C GLU A 114 -8.18 -7.51 7.07
N LEU A 115 -8.68 -8.60 6.51
CA LEU A 115 -9.04 -8.70 5.10
C LEU A 115 -10.55 -8.77 4.97
N PHE A 116 -11.15 -7.77 4.32
CA PHE A 116 -12.58 -7.71 4.03
C PHE A 116 -12.86 -8.21 2.62
N PHE A 117 -13.85 -9.08 2.47
CA PHE A 117 -14.34 -9.50 1.17
C PHE A 117 -15.50 -8.59 0.73
N CYS A 118 -15.24 -7.74 -0.26
CA CYS A 118 -16.18 -6.75 -0.76
C CYS A 118 -16.77 -7.21 -2.10
N GLY A 119 -18.08 -7.08 -2.27
CA GLY A 119 -18.71 -7.37 -3.57
C GLY A 119 -18.23 -6.40 -4.64
N ALA A 120 -17.91 -6.93 -5.82
CA ALA A 120 -17.64 -6.13 -7.01
C ALA A 120 -18.97 -5.74 -7.63
N GLY A 121 -19.38 -4.48 -7.44
CA GLY A 121 -20.61 -3.95 -8.00
C GLY A 121 -21.79 -3.83 -7.03
N ARG A 122 -22.91 -3.31 -7.53
CA ARG A 122 -24.14 -3.01 -6.76
C ARG A 122 -25.00 -4.25 -6.46
N ASP A 123 -24.42 -5.42 -6.29
CA ASP A 123 -25.22 -6.59 -5.91
C ASP A 123 -25.59 -6.50 -4.42
N ALA A 124 -26.84 -6.16 -4.19
CA ALA A 124 -27.42 -5.89 -2.88
C ALA A 124 -27.37 -7.06 -1.88
N ARG A 125 -26.98 -8.26 -2.32
CA ARG A 125 -26.93 -9.44 -1.44
C ARG A 125 -25.72 -9.48 -0.52
N HIS A 126 -24.63 -8.78 -0.86
CA HIS A 126 -23.41 -8.71 -0.06
C HIS A 126 -22.99 -7.28 0.28
N GLY A 127 -23.93 -6.34 0.27
CA GLY A 127 -23.71 -4.96 0.71
C GLY A 127 -22.56 -4.24 0.00
N ASP A 128 -22.88 -3.24 -0.79
CA ASP A 128 -21.85 -2.27 -1.21
C ASP A 128 -21.34 -1.57 0.06
N TRP A 129 -20.09 -1.79 0.45
CA TRP A 129 -19.49 -1.16 1.63
C TRP A 129 -19.60 0.37 1.60
N ARG A 130 -19.66 0.97 0.41
CA ARG A 130 -19.84 2.42 0.21
C ARG A 130 -21.20 2.91 0.68
N ALA A 131 -22.20 2.04 0.74
CA ALA A 131 -23.53 2.39 1.26
C ALA A 131 -23.49 2.80 2.75
N ASP A 132 -22.43 2.44 3.48
CA ASP A 132 -22.23 2.85 4.86
C ASP A 132 -21.70 4.28 4.99
N PHE A 133 -21.36 4.93 3.88
CA PHE A 133 -20.76 6.26 3.83
C PHE A 133 -21.74 7.30 3.28
N GLU A 134 -21.72 8.46 3.91
CA GLU A 134 -22.44 9.65 3.45
C GLU A 134 -21.48 10.61 2.76
N ASP A 135 -21.89 11.11 1.60
CA ASP A 135 -21.13 12.08 0.81
C ASP A 135 -20.94 13.38 1.59
N VAL A 136 -19.71 13.90 1.64
CA VAL A 136 -19.39 15.20 2.28
C VAL A 136 -19.25 16.33 1.27
N GLY A 137 -19.61 16.11 0.01
CA GLY A 137 -19.75 17.13 -1.01
C GLY A 137 -18.44 17.65 -1.66
N GLN A 138 -17.33 17.01 -1.41
CA GLN A 138 -16.09 17.33 -2.12
C GLN A 138 -15.85 16.32 -3.25
N PRO A 139 -15.94 16.74 -4.53
CA PRO A 139 -15.60 15.84 -5.61
C PRO A 139 -14.11 15.50 -5.55
N PRO A 140 -13.73 14.28 -5.97
CA PRO A 140 -12.33 13.94 -6.13
C PRO A 140 -11.65 14.95 -7.08
N ALA A 141 -10.45 15.39 -6.73
CA ALA A 141 -9.65 16.23 -7.63
C ALA A 141 -9.37 15.48 -8.95
N THR A 142 -8.99 16.23 -9.99
CA THR A 142 -8.53 15.61 -11.25
C THR A 142 -7.41 14.62 -10.94
N PRO A 143 -7.59 13.34 -11.24
CA PRO A 143 -6.72 12.30 -10.69
C PRO A 143 -5.33 12.33 -11.32
N GLY A 144 -4.30 12.54 -10.48
CA GLY A 144 -2.92 12.19 -10.79
C GLY A 144 -2.63 10.74 -10.44
N VAL A 145 -3.39 10.18 -9.52
CA VAL A 145 -3.40 8.78 -9.10
C VAL A 145 -4.61 8.07 -9.72
N ARG A 146 -4.38 6.89 -10.25
CA ARG A 146 -5.43 6.06 -10.86
C ARG A 146 -6.06 5.09 -9.86
N ARG A 147 -5.24 4.30 -9.17
CA ARG A 147 -5.66 3.20 -8.32
C ARG A 147 -4.54 2.79 -7.36
N ILE A 148 -4.85 1.95 -6.39
CA ILE A 148 -3.84 1.21 -5.63
C ILE A 148 -3.22 0.17 -6.59
N ASP A 149 -1.90 0.22 -6.75
CA ASP A 149 -1.14 -0.75 -7.55
C ASP A 149 -0.77 -1.97 -6.72
N HIS A 150 -0.18 -1.75 -5.55
CA HIS A 150 0.21 -2.82 -4.63
C HIS A 150 0.31 -2.33 -3.18
N LEU A 151 0.38 -3.29 -2.28
CA LEU A 151 0.69 -3.09 -0.87
C LEU A 151 1.99 -3.78 -0.53
N ALA A 152 2.78 -3.21 0.38
CA ALA A 152 3.91 -3.88 0.99
C ALA A 152 3.66 -4.02 2.49
N LEU A 153 3.55 -5.26 2.95
CA LEU A 153 3.20 -5.63 4.31
C LEU A 153 4.39 -6.28 4.99
N THR A 154 4.89 -5.64 6.04
CA THR A 154 5.96 -6.21 6.86
C THR A 154 5.38 -7.27 7.78
N GLN A 155 5.99 -8.45 7.73
CA GLN A 155 5.58 -9.61 8.50
C GLN A 155 6.42 -9.77 9.77
N PRO A 156 5.86 -10.25 10.87
CA PRO A 156 6.64 -10.75 11.97
C PRO A 156 7.57 -11.87 11.49
N TRP A 157 8.78 -11.91 12.01
CA TRP A 157 9.84 -12.84 11.59
C TRP A 157 9.36 -14.30 11.45
N HIS A 158 8.63 -14.79 12.44
CA HIS A 158 8.19 -16.19 12.50
C HIS A 158 6.89 -16.47 11.74
N HIS A 159 6.25 -15.45 11.13
CA HIS A 159 5.02 -15.59 10.37
C HIS A 159 5.20 -15.39 8.87
N PHE A 160 6.42 -15.21 8.36
CA PHE A 160 6.64 -14.90 6.95
C PHE A 160 6.14 -16.01 6.01
N ASP A 161 6.55 -17.24 6.23
CA ASP A 161 6.12 -18.38 5.40
C ASP A 161 4.64 -18.69 5.58
N GLU A 162 4.12 -18.54 6.79
CA GLU A 162 2.69 -18.65 7.09
C GLU A 162 1.88 -17.61 6.32
N ALA A 163 2.35 -16.36 6.26
CA ALA A 163 1.70 -15.31 5.49
C ALA A 163 1.65 -15.64 4.00
N VAL A 164 2.75 -16.12 3.42
CA VAL A 164 2.77 -16.55 2.02
C VAL A 164 1.79 -17.69 1.79
N LEU A 165 1.79 -18.70 2.66
CA LEU A 165 0.86 -19.82 2.57
C LEU A 165 -0.60 -19.35 2.70
N PHE A 166 -0.89 -18.45 3.61
CA PHE A 166 -2.22 -17.88 3.81
C PHE A 166 -2.73 -17.20 2.53
N HIS A 167 -1.95 -16.29 1.96
CA HIS A 167 -2.36 -15.57 0.76
C HIS A 167 -2.57 -16.49 -0.45
N ARG A 168 -1.75 -17.54 -0.57
CA ARG A 168 -1.92 -18.57 -1.61
C ARG A 168 -3.15 -19.45 -1.36
N SER A 169 -3.32 -19.93 -0.15
CA SER A 169 -4.35 -20.93 0.16
C SER A 169 -5.73 -20.32 0.32
N VAL A 170 -5.83 -19.21 1.04
CA VAL A 170 -7.12 -18.54 1.35
C VAL A 170 -7.58 -17.70 0.16
N LEU A 171 -6.68 -16.86 -0.40
CA LEU A 171 -7.02 -15.92 -1.45
C LEU A 171 -6.79 -16.46 -2.87
N GLY A 172 -6.10 -17.59 -3.02
CA GLY A 172 -5.79 -18.17 -4.33
C GLY A 172 -4.79 -17.35 -5.15
N LEU A 173 -3.93 -16.54 -4.48
CA LEU A 173 -2.91 -15.75 -5.15
C LEU A 173 -1.69 -16.60 -5.51
N ASP A 174 -1.06 -16.29 -6.63
CA ASP A 174 0.20 -16.91 -7.03
C ASP A 174 1.37 -16.21 -6.32
N ALA A 175 2.37 -17.00 -5.89
CA ALA A 175 3.55 -16.46 -5.24
C ALA A 175 4.76 -16.51 -6.19
N GLU A 176 5.50 -15.41 -6.24
CA GLU A 176 6.79 -15.32 -6.91
C GLU A 176 7.91 -15.94 -6.06
N ASP A 177 9.10 -16.06 -6.62
CA ASP A 177 10.29 -16.46 -5.87
C ASP A 177 10.66 -15.40 -4.83
N SER A 178 11.23 -15.85 -3.72
CA SER A 178 11.74 -14.95 -2.70
C SER A 178 13.00 -14.24 -3.19
N ILE A 179 13.13 -12.97 -2.84
CA ILE A 179 14.33 -12.18 -3.07
C ILE A 179 14.85 -11.63 -1.74
N ASP A 180 16.17 -11.58 -1.61
CA ASP A 180 16.84 -10.95 -0.49
C ASP A 180 17.49 -9.64 -0.96
N VAL A 181 17.22 -8.55 -0.26
CA VAL A 181 17.77 -7.23 -0.56
C VAL A 181 18.55 -6.69 0.64
N ALA A 182 19.58 -5.88 0.34
CA ALA A 182 20.35 -5.25 1.39
C ALA A 182 19.52 -4.22 2.17
N ASP A 183 19.61 -4.28 3.48
CA ASP A 183 18.97 -3.39 4.44
C ASP A 183 20.07 -2.85 5.39
N PRO A 184 19.97 -1.63 5.93
CA PRO A 184 20.96 -1.10 6.86
C PRO A 184 21.22 -1.99 8.10
N TYR A 185 20.30 -2.87 8.43
CA TYR A 185 20.41 -3.80 9.57
C TYR A 185 20.78 -5.24 9.15
N GLY A 186 20.95 -5.53 7.84
CA GLY A 186 21.29 -6.86 7.35
C GLY A 186 20.59 -7.17 6.02
N LEU A 187 19.76 -8.19 5.99
CA LEU A 187 18.98 -8.56 4.81
C LEU A 187 17.49 -8.44 5.09
N GLN A 188 16.76 -7.92 4.12
CA GLN A 188 15.32 -7.99 4.06
C GLN A 188 14.92 -9.02 3.01
N ARG A 189 14.12 -10.00 3.40
CA ARG A 189 13.51 -10.94 2.46
C ARG A 189 12.16 -10.43 2.03
N SER A 190 11.86 -10.56 0.75
CA SER A 190 10.58 -10.19 0.17
C SER A 190 10.06 -11.31 -0.72
N ARG A 191 8.74 -11.51 -0.69
CA ARG A 191 8.05 -12.40 -1.61
C ARG A 191 6.72 -11.78 -2.02
N ALA A 192 6.53 -11.59 -3.31
CA ALA A 192 5.30 -11.05 -3.83
C ALA A 192 4.26 -12.15 -4.08
N VAL A 193 3.00 -11.81 -3.83
CA VAL A 193 1.84 -12.60 -4.20
C VAL A 193 0.91 -11.74 -5.04
N SER A 194 0.30 -12.32 -6.09
CA SER A 194 -0.56 -11.57 -7.00
C SER A 194 -1.63 -12.45 -7.64
N ASN A 195 -2.70 -11.81 -8.11
CA ASN A 195 -3.64 -12.46 -9.01
C ASN A 195 -3.09 -12.45 -10.46
N PRO A 196 -3.63 -13.27 -11.38
CA PRO A 196 -3.12 -13.38 -12.75
C PRO A 196 -3.07 -12.04 -13.50
N ASP A 197 -4.05 -11.17 -13.32
CA ASP A 197 -4.16 -9.89 -14.01
C ASP A 197 -3.26 -8.80 -13.40
N GLY A 198 -2.68 -9.04 -12.22
CA GLY A 198 -1.87 -8.07 -11.50
C GLY A 198 -2.65 -6.87 -10.95
N THR A 199 -3.97 -6.99 -10.81
CA THR A 199 -4.84 -6.00 -10.17
C THR A 199 -4.82 -6.10 -8.64
N VAL A 200 -4.36 -7.23 -8.12
CA VAL A 200 -4.05 -7.43 -6.70
C VAL A 200 -2.60 -7.89 -6.59
N ARG A 201 -1.77 -7.09 -5.98
CA ARG A 201 -0.35 -7.37 -5.72
C ARG A 201 -0.02 -7.02 -4.28
N ILE A 202 0.60 -7.94 -3.57
CA ILE A 202 1.03 -7.75 -2.19
C ILE A 202 2.46 -8.24 -2.05
N ALA A 203 3.38 -7.36 -1.65
CA ALA A 203 4.73 -7.72 -1.30
C ALA A 203 4.79 -8.01 0.21
N LEU A 204 5.08 -9.26 0.57
CA LEU A 204 5.29 -9.67 1.95
C LEU A 204 6.79 -9.55 2.25
N THR A 205 7.15 -8.82 3.31
CA THR A 205 8.55 -8.56 3.64
C THR A 205 8.85 -8.93 5.08
N VAL A 206 10.06 -9.39 5.32
CA VAL A 206 10.59 -9.61 6.67
C VAL A 206 12.06 -9.17 6.70
N GLY A 207 12.45 -8.44 7.73
CA GLY A 207 13.80 -7.92 7.88
C GLY A 207 14.45 -8.34 9.18
N ALA A 208 15.78 -8.25 9.24
CA ALA A 208 16.60 -8.50 10.42
C ALA A 208 16.65 -7.30 11.38
N ALA A 209 15.85 -6.27 11.14
CA ALA A 209 15.81 -5.09 11.98
C ALA A 209 15.45 -5.44 13.43
N PRO A 210 16.00 -4.70 14.41
CA PRO A 210 15.59 -4.86 15.79
C PRO A 210 14.08 -4.63 15.93
N THR A 211 13.51 -5.12 17.02
CA THR A 211 12.08 -5.09 17.34
C THR A 211 11.47 -3.70 17.45
N ASP A 212 12.22 -2.66 17.13
CA ASP A 212 11.71 -1.30 17.05
C ASP A 212 10.77 -1.18 15.84
N ASP A 213 9.51 -1.04 16.15
CA ASP A 213 8.41 -1.01 15.21
C ASP A 213 8.46 0.14 14.19
N THR A 214 9.22 1.19 14.47
CA THR A 214 9.39 2.32 13.55
C THR A 214 10.17 1.96 12.29
N VAL A 215 10.91 0.86 12.32
CA VAL A 215 11.71 0.36 11.21
C VAL A 215 10.89 -0.50 10.24
N HIS A 216 9.76 -1.01 10.70
CA HIS A 216 8.90 -1.91 9.92
C HIS A 216 7.68 -1.18 9.32
N ALA A 217 7.93 -0.05 8.67
CA ALA A 217 6.88 0.68 7.99
C ALA A 217 6.34 -0.11 6.79
N GLN A 218 5.02 -0.02 6.61
CA GLN A 218 4.29 -0.59 5.48
C GLN A 218 4.03 0.49 4.45
N HIS A 219 3.80 0.13 3.18
CA HIS A 219 3.43 1.14 2.21
C HIS A 219 2.28 0.73 1.30
N ILE A 220 1.62 1.76 0.78
CA ILE A 220 0.59 1.68 -0.23
C ILE A 220 1.14 2.36 -1.48
N ALA A 221 1.20 1.62 -2.57
CA ALA A 221 1.67 2.13 -3.85
C ALA A 221 0.49 2.50 -4.75
N PHE A 222 0.58 3.68 -5.34
CA PHE A 222 -0.43 4.23 -6.25
C PHE A 222 0.09 4.28 -7.68
N ALA A 223 -0.70 3.77 -8.61
CA ALA A 223 -0.42 3.87 -10.03
C ALA A 223 -0.80 5.24 -10.59
N THR A 224 0.04 5.77 -11.46
CA THR A 224 -0.21 6.98 -12.25
C THR A 224 0.18 6.77 -13.71
N ASP A 225 -0.38 7.57 -14.61
CA ASP A 225 0.01 7.58 -16.03
C ASP A 225 1.19 8.49 -16.31
N ASP A 226 1.48 9.44 -15.40
CA ASP A 226 2.59 10.39 -15.51
C ASP A 226 3.17 10.67 -14.12
N VAL A 227 4.20 9.90 -13.77
CA VAL A 227 4.87 9.99 -12.46
C VAL A 227 5.57 11.33 -12.27
N VAL A 228 6.12 11.91 -13.35
CA VAL A 228 6.82 13.20 -13.28
C VAL A 228 5.84 14.33 -12.96
N ALA A 229 4.74 14.42 -13.69
CA ALA A 229 3.71 15.42 -13.44
C ALA A 229 3.09 15.25 -12.04
N ALA A 230 2.82 14.02 -11.62
CA ALA A 230 2.25 13.76 -10.31
C ALA A 230 3.25 14.08 -9.18
N ALA A 231 4.52 13.69 -9.30
CA ALA A 231 5.55 14.01 -8.31
C ALA A 231 5.79 15.54 -8.19
N ARG A 232 5.73 16.28 -9.30
CA ARG A 232 5.80 17.75 -9.27
C ARG A 232 4.64 18.35 -8.48
N ARG A 233 3.41 17.91 -8.75
CA ARG A 233 2.21 18.36 -8.00
C ARG A 233 2.33 18.04 -6.51
N PHE A 234 2.83 16.86 -6.15
CA PHE A 234 3.03 16.47 -4.75
C PHE A 234 4.04 17.37 -4.06
N ARG A 235 5.19 17.59 -4.68
CA ARG A 235 6.21 18.51 -4.18
C ARG A 235 5.66 19.93 -4.01
N ASP A 236 4.99 20.45 -5.02
CA ASP A 236 4.48 21.82 -5.04
C ASP A 236 3.34 22.01 -4.01
N ALA A 237 2.61 20.95 -3.68
CA ALA A 237 1.63 20.91 -2.59
C ALA A 237 2.25 20.69 -1.20
N GLY A 238 3.58 20.54 -1.11
CA GLY A 238 4.28 20.36 0.16
C GLY A 238 4.34 18.91 0.68
N ALA A 239 4.03 17.92 -0.16
CA ALA A 239 4.20 16.52 0.24
C ALA A 239 5.67 16.22 0.56
N PRO A 240 5.97 15.61 1.71
CA PRO A 240 7.33 15.30 2.12
C PRO A 240 7.85 14.08 1.34
N LEU A 241 8.42 14.29 0.17
CA LEU A 241 9.03 13.23 -0.62
C LEU A 241 10.31 12.72 0.06
N LEU A 242 10.58 11.42 -0.10
CA LEU A 242 11.81 10.80 0.39
C LEU A 242 13.00 11.28 -0.45
N PRO A 243 14.03 11.93 0.16
CA PRO A 243 15.20 12.36 -0.58
C PRO A 243 16.05 11.15 -0.97
N ILE A 244 16.42 11.05 -2.24
CA ILE A 244 17.27 9.99 -2.78
C ILE A 244 18.70 10.51 -2.93
N PRO A 245 19.72 9.75 -2.50
CA PRO A 245 21.12 10.17 -2.59
C PRO A 245 21.55 10.43 -4.03
N ALA A 246 22.34 11.49 -4.26
CA ALA A 246 22.76 11.92 -5.59
C ALA A 246 23.53 10.85 -6.37
N ASN A 247 24.36 10.06 -5.69
CA ASN A 247 25.12 8.96 -6.31
C ASN A 247 24.26 7.88 -6.94
N TYR A 248 23.00 7.74 -6.53
CA TYR A 248 22.07 6.85 -7.21
C TYR A 248 21.87 7.21 -8.67
N TYR A 249 21.77 8.51 -8.97
CA TYR A 249 21.56 9.00 -10.34
C TYR A 249 22.84 8.91 -11.19
N ASP A 250 24.00 9.02 -10.55
CA ASP A 250 25.29 8.78 -11.22
C ASP A 250 25.41 7.29 -11.63
N ASP A 251 24.94 6.37 -10.78
CA ASP A 251 24.86 4.94 -11.08
C ASP A 251 23.83 4.65 -12.18
N LEU A 252 22.68 5.32 -12.18
CA LEU A 252 21.69 5.20 -13.27
C LEU A 252 22.28 5.63 -14.62
N ALA A 253 23.01 6.76 -14.66
CA ALA A 253 23.66 7.28 -15.87
C ALA A 253 24.70 6.29 -16.43
N ALA A 254 25.35 5.54 -15.55
CA ALA A 254 26.31 4.52 -15.96
C ALA A 254 25.65 3.23 -16.52
N ARG A 255 24.40 2.98 -16.16
CA ARG A 255 23.67 1.74 -16.54
C ARG A 255 22.69 1.93 -17.70
N TYR A 256 22.12 3.11 -17.85
CA TYR A 256 21.04 3.37 -18.79
C TYR A 256 21.25 4.67 -19.54
N GLU A 257 20.75 4.72 -20.77
CA GLU A 257 20.64 5.94 -21.55
C GLU A 257 19.27 6.58 -21.29
N PHE A 258 19.28 7.89 -21.04
CA PHE A 258 18.08 8.70 -20.81
C PHE A 258 18.01 9.82 -21.87
N ALA A 259 16.80 10.31 -22.13
CA ALA A 259 16.62 11.50 -22.96
C ALA A 259 17.22 12.74 -22.25
N ASP A 260 17.50 13.79 -23.04
CA ASP A 260 18.05 15.03 -22.51
C ASP A 260 17.16 15.64 -21.42
N GLY A 261 17.74 15.88 -20.24
CA GLY A 261 17.04 16.45 -19.09
C GLY A 261 16.16 15.48 -18.29
N GLU A 262 16.03 14.22 -18.73
CA GLU A 262 15.18 13.23 -18.05
C GLU A 262 15.80 12.83 -16.70
N LEU A 263 17.07 12.52 -16.66
CA LEU A 263 17.77 12.10 -15.44
C LEU A 263 17.85 13.24 -14.40
N GLU A 264 18.03 14.48 -14.85
CA GLU A 264 18.00 15.66 -14.01
C GLU A 264 16.62 15.84 -13.36
N THR A 265 15.55 15.61 -14.13
CA THR A 265 14.17 15.64 -13.61
C THR A 265 13.96 14.55 -12.55
N TYR A 266 14.48 13.34 -12.77
CA TYR A 266 14.39 12.28 -11.77
C TYR A 266 15.15 12.62 -10.49
N ARG A 267 16.33 13.18 -10.63
CA ARG A 267 17.16 13.66 -9.49
C ARG A 267 16.43 14.74 -8.69
N GLU A 268 15.81 15.70 -9.35
CA GLU A 268 15.07 16.77 -8.72
C GLU A 268 13.86 16.27 -7.91
N LEU A 269 13.15 15.27 -8.44
CA LEU A 269 11.90 14.77 -7.87
C LEU A 269 12.07 13.52 -6.99
N GLY A 270 13.28 12.99 -6.85
CA GLY A 270 13.54 11.74 -6.13
C GLY A 270 12.94 10.52 -6.81
N ILE A 271 12.81 10.55 -8.14
CA ILE A 271 12.26 9.42 -8.91
C ILE A 271 13.36 8.37 -9.11
N LEU A 272 13.03 7.14 -8.76
CA LEU A 272 13.84 5.95 -9.01
C LEU A 272 13.39 5.29 -10.31
N TYR A 273 14.31 4.54 -10.92
CA TYR A 273 14.11 3.87 -12.20
C TYR A 273 14.51 2.41 -12.11
N ASP A 274 13.70 1.52 -12.67
CA ASP A 274 14.02 0.11 -12.87
C ASP A 274 13.62 -0.31 -14.28
N ARG A 275 14.34 -1.29 -14.82
CA ARG A 275 14.07 -1.85 -16.15
C ARG A 275 14.23 -3.35 -16.12
N ASP A 276 13.24 -4.08 -16.63
CA ASP A 276 13.30 -5.51 -16.76
C ASP A 276 14.02 -5.95 -18.06
N GLU A 277 14.30 -7.25 -18.18
CA GLU A 277 14.98 -7.82 -19.34
C GLU A 277 14.15 -7.74 -20.63
N ALA A 278 12.82 -7.66 -20.52
CA ALA A 278 11.92 -7.50 -21.65
C ALA A 278 11.82 -6.05 -22.14
N GLY A 279 12.47 -5.10 -21.45
CA GLY A 279 12.50 -3.69 -21.80
C GLY A 279 11.38 -2.87 -21.17
N GLY A 280 10.53 -3.47 -20.34
CA GLY A 280 9.57 -2.76 -19.52
C GLY A 280 10.27 -1.94 -18.45
N SER A 281 9.70 -0.77 -18.09
CA SER A 281 10.28 0.12 -17.08
C SER A 281 9.30 0.46 -15.97
N LEU A 282 9.87 0.76 -14.81
CA LEU A 282 9.19 1.25 -13.62
C LEU A 282 9.86 2.56 -13.20
N ARG A 283 9.06 3.61 -13.06
CA ARG A 283 9.48 4.89 -12.50
C ARG A 283 8.66 5.14 -11.25
N HIS A 284 9.31 5.44 -10.14
CA HIS A 284 8.62 5.54 -8.86
C HIS A 284 9.31 6.48 -7.89
N CYS A 285 8.54 7.04 -6.97
CA CYS A 285 9.04 7.83 -5.85
C CYS A 285 8.25 7.53 -4.58
N TYR A 286 8.78 7.96 -3.46
CA TYR A 286 8.22 7.66 -2.14
C TYR A 286 7.99 8.94 -1.33
N THR A 287 7.00 8.91 -0.44
CA THR A 287 6.89 9.88 0.64
C THR A 287 7.78 9.50 1.81
N ARG A 288 8.05 10.45 2.70
CA ARG A 288 8.53 10.12 4.05
C ARG A 288 7.45 9.35 4.80
N THR A 289 7.88 8.62 5.82
CA THR A 289 7.00 7.83 6.66
C THR A 289 6.22 8.72 7.62
N VAL A 290 4.91 8.49 7.73
CA VAL A 290 4.02 9.06 8.75
C VAL A 290 3.55 7.91 9.65
N GLY A 291 3.94 7.96 10.91
CA GLY A 291 3.73 6.82 11.81
C GLY A 291 4.47 5.58 11.29
N ARG A 292 3.73 4.59 10.85
CA ARG A 292 4.24 3.32 10.30
C ARG A 292 3.86 3.10 8.84
N VAL A 293 3.42 4.15 8.16
CA VAL A 293 2.96 4.08 6.77
C VAL A 293 3.68 5.12 5.94
N PHE A 294 4.05 4.75 4.73
CA PHE A 294 4.46 5.68 3.68
C PHE A 294 3.78 5.32 2.37
N PHE A 295 3.84 6.23 1.42
CA PHE A 295 3.21 6.04 0.11
C PHE A 295 4.25 5.98 -0.99
N GLU A 296 3.95 5.20 -2.00
CA GLU A 296 4.69 5.11 -3.24
C GLU A 296 3.82 5.63 -4.38
N LEU A 297 4.40 6.37 -5.30
CA LEU A 297 3.79 6.71 -6.57
C LEU A 297 4.59 6.04 -7.67
N LEU A 298 3.94 5.35 -8.60
CA LEU A 298 4.63 4.62 -9.66
C LEU A 298 3.93 4.71 -11.01
N GLN A 299 4.74 4.60 -12.04
CA GLN A 299 4.31 4.42 -13.42
C GLN A 299 5.00 3.20 -14.01
N ARG A 300 4.21 2.31 -14.60
CA ARG A 300 4.66 1.11 -15.29
C ARG A 300 4.52 1.31 -16.80
N ASP A 301 5.59 1.06 -17.53
CA ASP A 301 5.61 1.12 -18.98
C ASP A 301 6.10 -0.21 -19.56
N GLY A 302 5.66 -0.53 -20.78
CA GLY A 302 6.12 -1.71 -21.50
C GLY A 302 5.81 -3.05 -20.81
N GLY A 303 4.76 -3.11 -19.97
CA GLY A 303 4.36 -4.33 -19.29
C GLY A 303 5.22 -4.72 -18.09
N HIS A 304 6.02 -3.82 -17.53
CA HIS A 304 6.82 -4.08 -16.33
C HIS A 304 5.96 -4.61 -15.18
N ARG A 305 6.34 -5.72 -14.57
CA ARG A 305 5.57 -6.38 -13.49
C ARG A 305 6.23 -6.35 -12.13
N GLY A 306 7.50 -5.96 -12.04
CA GLY A 306 8.27 -5.95 -10.80
C GLY A 306 7.81 -4.88 -9.80
N TYR A 307 8.40 -4.93 -8.61
CA TYR A 307 8.08 -4.06 -7.46
C TYR A 307 9.23 -3.12 -7.10
N GLY A 308 10.13 -2.85 -8.05
CA GLY A 308 11.29 -2.01 -7.79
C GLY A 308 12.30 -2.62 -6.82
N ALA A 309 12.43 -3.94 -6.79
CA ALA A 309 13.31 -4.64 -5.84
C ALA A 309 14.77 -4.20 -5.95
N ARG A 310 15.25 -3.86 -7.16
CA ARG A 310 16.61 -3.32 -7.37
C ARG A 310 16.83 -1.98 -6.66
N ASN A 311 15.77 -1.21 -6.46
CA ASN A 311 15.79 0.09 -5.79
C ASN A 311 15.51 -0.01 -4.28
N ALA A 312 15.08 -1.16 -3.78
CA ALA A 312 14.78 -1.35 -2.37
C ALA A 312 15.96 -1.03 -1.45
N PRO A 313 17.22 -1.41 -1.75
CA PRO A 313 18.36 -1.03 -0.91
C PRO A 313 18.54 0.48 -0.81
N VAL A 314 18.35 1.21 -1.91
CA VAL A 314 18.46 2.67 -1.94
C VAL A 314 17.35 3.31 -1.10
N ARG A 315 16.11 2.86 -1.24
CA ARG A 315 15.00 3.32 -0.43
C ARG A 315 15.23 3.07 1.05
N LEU A 316 15.63 1.86 1.43
CA LEU A 316 15.89 1.48 2.83
C LEU A 316 17.00 2.33 3.44
N ALA A 317 18.09 2.56 2.71
CA ALA A 317 19.17 3.44 3.14
C ALA A 317 18.71 4.89 3.30
N ALA A 318 17.92 5.42 2.35
CA ALA A 318 17.37 6.77 2.42
C ALA A 318 16.43 6.94 3.62
N GLN A 319 15.56 5.97 3.87
CA GLN A 319 14.67 5.98 5.03
C GLN A 319 15.45 5.93 6.35
N HIS A 320 16.51 5.11 6.41
CA HIS A 320 17.40 5.06 7.57
C HIS A 320 18.07 6.42 7.83
N ALA A 321 18.60 7.06 6.79
CA ALA A 321 19.24 8.37 6.91
C ALA A 321 18.27 9.45 7.43
N VAL A 322 17.02 9.47 6.96
CA VAL A 322 15.97 10.38 7.45
C VAL A 322 15.68 10.15 8.93
N ARG A 323 15.50 8.90 9.36
CA ARG A 323 15.26 8.56 10.79
C ARG A 323 16.40 9.02 11.68
N THR A 324 17.64 8.73 11.25
CA THR A 324 18.84 9.08 12.03
C THR A 324 19.00 10.60 12.15
N ALA A 325 18.76 11.35 11.07
CA ALA A 325 18.81 12.81 11.09
C ALA A 325 17.74 13.40 12.05
N SER A 326 16.52 12.84 12.05
CA SER A 326 15.44 13.29 12.94
C SER A 326 15.76 13.02 14.42
N ALA A 327 16.40 11.89 14.72
CA ALA A 327 16.81 11.55 16.09
C ALA A 327 17.91 12.47 16.62
N LEU A 328 18.80 12.97 15.75
CA LEU A 328 19.89 13.88 16.12
C LEU A 328 19.44 15.35 16.20
N GLY A 329 18.37 15.73 15.50
CA GLY A 329 17.84 17.11 15.48
C GLY A 329 16.80 17.42 16.55
N GLY A 330 16.38 16.44 17.33
CA GLY A 330 15.37 16.53 18.40
C GLY A 330 15.95 16.64 19.83
N GLY A 331 17.25 16.95 19.98
CA GLY A 331 17.94 17.14 21.25
C GLY A 331 18.04 18.62 21.65
#